data_9890268e46791f9a2abe99bdc3554827
#
_entry.id   9890268e46791f9a2abe99bdc3554827
#
_cell.length_a   1.000
_cell.length_b   1.000
_cell.length_c   1.000
_cell.angle_alpha   90.00
_cell.angle_beta   90.00
_cell.angle_gamma   90.00
#
_symmetry.space_group_name_H-M   'P 1'
#
loop_
_entity.id
_entity.type
_entity.pdbx_description
1 polymer ?
#
loop_
_entity_poly.entity_id
_entity_poly.type
_entity_poly.pdbx_seq_one_letter_code
_entity_poly.pdbx_strand_id
1 'polypeptide(L)'
;MTEDVFEYSAAKMRKHGMTDMAIAQFRRLYEVWRNEEASSWIREDEVEPLVSVPSFHDVYETINHDKAVDAFAKTAFLKLNGGLGTSMGLDCAKSLLPVRRHKARQMRFIDIIIGQVLTARTRLGVDLPLTLMNSFRTSKDTMKVLQTNKKFHQEDIPMEIIQHQEPKISAETGMPVSFPANPELEWCPPRHRD
;
A
#
# COMPACT_ATOMS: atom_id res chain seq x y z
N MET A 1 -21.36 -31.67 -13.12
CA MET A 1 -21.10 -30.21 -13.01
C MET A 1 -20.06 -30.06 -11.91
N THR A 2 -18.84 -29.76 -12.25
CA THR A 2 -17.80 -29.46 -11.27
C THR A 2 -18.20 -28.16 -10.58
N GLU A 3 -18.47 -28.24 -9.27
CA GLU A 3 -18.77 -27.10 -8.44
C GLU A 3 -17.65 -26.06 -8.61
N ASP A 4 -18.02 -24.81 -8.91
CA ASP A 4 -17.03 -23.75 -9.08
C ASP A 4 -16.44 -23.41 -7.71
N VAL A 5 -15.23 -23.90 -7.46
CA VAL A 5 -14.52 -23.72 -6.16
C VAL A 5 -14.41 -22.26 -5.76
N PHE A 6 -14.35 -21.36 -6.74
CA PHE A 6 -14.32 -19.92 -6.46
C PHE A 6 -15.56 -19.42 -5.72
N GLU A 7 -16.74 -20.02 -5.93
CA GLU A 7 -17.97 -19.56 -5.28
C GLU A 7 -17.90 -19.63 -3.75
N TYR A 8 -17.09 -20.49 -3.16
CA TYR A 8 -16.83 -20.49 -1.71
C TYR A 8 -16.13 -19.21 -1.26
N SER A 9 -15.16 -18.75 -2.03
CA SER A 9 -14.47 -17.46 -1.80
C SER A 9 -15.41 -16.28 -2.01
N ALA A 10 -16.21 -16.29 -3.07
CA ALA A 10 -17.20 -15.25 -3.36
C ALA A 10 -18.27 -15.16 -2.25
N ALA A 11 -18.77 -16.29 -1.78
CA ALA A 11 -19.73 -16.35 -0.65
C ALA A 11 -19.12 -15.78 0.63
N LYS A 12 -17.86 -16.13 0.92
CA LYS A 12 -17.11 -15.59 2.07
C LYS A 12 -16.94 -14.07 1.97
N MET A 13 -16.59 -13.57 0.78
CA MET A 13 -16.43 -12.13 0.51
C MET A 13 -17.75 -11.38 0.66
N ARG A 14 -18.86 -11.90 0.10
CA ARG A 14 -20.20 -11.30 0.25
C ARG A 14 -20.63 -11.24 1.72
N LYS A 15 -20.41 -12.34 2.46
CA LYS A 15 -20.70 -12.38 3.90
C LYS A 15 -19.89 -11.34 4.69
N HIS A 16 -18.70 -11.01 4.22
CA HIS A 16 -17.83 -9.99 4.82
C HIS A 16 -18.14 -8.56 4.34
N GLY A 17 -19.16 -8.38 3.50
CA GLY A 17 -19.60 -7.07 3.01
C GLY A 17 -18.78 -6.51 1.85
N MET A 18 -18.05 -7.38 1.13
CA MET A 18 -17.28 -6.94 -0.06
C MET A 18 -18.21 -6.59 -1.21
N THR A 19 -17.81 -5.61 -2.02
CA THR A 19 -18.52 -5.19 -3.22
C THR A 19 -18.40 -6.23 -4.34
N ASP A 20 -19.36 -6.27 -5.25
CA ASP A 20 -19.31 -7.16 -6.43
C ASP A 20 -18.08 -6.85 -7.31
N MET A 21 -17.63 -5.60 -7.36
CA MET A 21 -16.42 -5.19 -8.06
C MET A 21 -15.17 -5.87 -7.45
N ALA A 22 -15.02 -5.84 -6.13
CA ALA A 22 -13.91 -6.50 -5.44
C ALA A 22 -13.93 -8.02 -5.66
N ILE A 23 -15.13 -8.63 -5.66
CA ILE A 23 -15.31 -10.06 -5.92
C ILE A 23 -14.92 -10.40 -7.36
N ALA A 24 -15.35 -9.59 -8.33
CA ALA A 24 -15.02 -9.80 -9.74
C ALA A 24 -13.50 -9.66 -9.99
N GLN A 25 -12.85 -8.70 -9.35
CA GLN A 25 -11.40 -8.52 -9.44
C GLN A 25 -10.66 -9.72 -8.83
N PHE A 26 -11.08 -10.18 -7.66
CA PHE A 26 -10.48 -11.37 -7.04
C PHE A 26 -10.69 -12.62 -7.91
N ARG A 27 -11.87 -12.79 -8.55
CA ARG A 27 -12.13 -13.88 -9.51
C ARG A 27 -11.12 -13.86 -10.64
N ARG A 28 -10.88 -12.72 -11.27
CA ARG A 28 -9.89 -12.59 -12.36
C ARG A 28 -8.50 -13.05 -11.93
N LEU A 29 -8.03 -12.64 -10.74
CA LEU A 29 -6.74 -13.05 -10.22
C LEU A 29 -6.69 -14.54 -9.86
N TYR A 30 -7.79 -15.04 -9.31
CA TYR A 30 -7.94 -16.47 -8.99
C TYR A 30 -7.89 -17.34 -10.25
N GLU A 31 -8.54 -16.93 -11.34
CA GLU A 31 -8.52 -17.65 -12.62
C GLU A 31 -7.13 -17.65 -13.24
N VAL A 32 -6.44 -16.50 -13.26
CA VAL A 32 -5.03 -16.41 -13.72
C VAL A 32 -4.13 -17.36 -12.93
N TRP A 33 -4.27 -17.38 -11.61
CA TRP A 33 -3.51 -18.30 -10.76
C TRP A 33 -3.88 -19.77 -11.03
N ARG A 34 -5.17 -20.05 -11.17
CA ARG A 34 -5.69 -21.41 -11.35
C ARG A 34 -5.30 -22.04 -12.69
N ASN A 35 -5.22 -21.21 -13.73
CA ASN A 35 -4.85 -21.63 -15.10
C ASN A 35 -3.33 -21.61 -15.33
N GLU A 36 -2.54 -21.31 -14.30
CA GLU A 36 -1.07 -21.19 -14.41
C GLU A 36 -0.62 -20.18 -15.49
N GLU A 37 -1.48 -19.20 -15.82
CA GLU A 37 -1.19 -18.17 -16.83
C GLU A 37 -0.12 -17.18 -16.38
N ALA A 38 0.16 -17.13 -15.08
CA ALA A 38 1.17 -16.24 -14.49
C ALA A 38 2.43 -17.03 -14.12
N SER A 39 3.43 -17.05 -14.99
CA SER A 39 4.77 -17.48 -14.62
C SER A 39 5.43 -16.42 -13.72
N SER A 40 5.95 -16.85 -12.56
CA SER A 40 6.80 -16.01 -11.72
C SER A 40 8.28 -16.04 -12.14
N TRP A 41 8.60 -16.86 -13.12
CA TRP A 41 9.94 -17.01 -13.65
C TRP A 41 10.13 -16.09 -14.86
N ILE A 42 11.13 -15.23 -14.78
CA ILE A 42 11.61 -14.43 -15.90
C ILE A 42 12.86 -15.15 -16.39
N ARG A 43 12.89 -15.49 -17.67
CA ARG A 43 14.05 -16.13 -18.28
C ARG A 43 15.13 -15.10 -18.53
N GLU A 44 16.38 -15.53 -18.52
CA GLU A 44 17.52 -14.62 -18.73
C GLU A 44 17.50 -13.98 -20.13
N ASP A 45 17.01 -14.71 -21.13
CA ASP A 45 16.83 -14.24 -22.50
C ASP A 45 15.68 -13.24 -22.69
N GLU A 46 14.82 -13.07 -21.69
CA GLU A 46 13.73 -12.06 -21.66
C GLU A 46 14.14 -10.74 -21.00
N VAL A 47 15.37 -10.68 -20.45
CA VAL A 47 15.89 -9.50 -19.76
C VAL A 47 16.77 -8.68 -20.70
N GLU A 48 16.32 -7.50 -21.06
CA GLU A 48 17.11 -6.56 -21.83
C GLU A 48 17.69 -5.45 -20.93
N PRO A 49 19.02 -5.24 -20.94
CA PRO A 49 19.63 -4.12 -20.23
C PRO A 49 19.18 -2.78 -20.79
N LEU A 50 18.85 -1.82 -19.93
CA LEU A 50 18.63 -0.45 -20.37
C LEU A 50 19.95 0.17 -20.87
N VAL A 51 20.01 0.50 -22.16
CA VAL A 51 21.21 1.01 -22.81
C VAL A 51 21.45 2.50 -22.50
N SER A 52 20.37 3.25 -22.26
CA SER A 52 20.46 4.68 -21.91
C SER A 52 19.32 5.07 -20.97
N VAL A 53 19.68 5.68 -19.85
CA VAL A 53 18.72 6.24 -18.90
C VAL A 53 19.10 7.71 -18.67
N PRO A 54 18.18 8.66 -18.81
CA PRO A 54 18.45 10.06 -18.48
C PRO A 54 18.96 10.18 -17.05
N SER A 55 20.04 10.91 -16.82
CA SER A 55 20.50 11.17 -15.46
C SER A 55 19.55 12.13 -14.75
N PHE A 56 19.47 12.02 -13.41
CA PHE A 56 18.70 12.99 -12.62
C PHE A 56 19.17 14.44 -12.89
N HIS A 57 20.47 14.63 -13.14
CA HIS A 57 21.05 15.94 -13.40
C HIS A 57 20.50 16.55 -14.70
N ASP A 58 20.46 15.76 -15.77
CA ASP A 58 19.94 16.21 -17.07
C ASP A 58 18.46 16.61 -16.98
N VAL A 59 17.66 15.83 -16.22
CA VAL A 59 16.25 16.15 -16.00
C VAL A 59 16.09 17.37 -15.09
N TYR A 60 16.92 17.49 -14.04
CA TYR A 60 16.83 18.60 -13.08
C TYR A 60 17.08 19.96 -13.72
N GLU A 61 18.04 20.06 -14.64
CA GLU A 61 18.34 21.30 -15.36
C GLU A 61 17.20 21.80 -16.25
N THR A 62 16.28 20.91 -16.64
CA THR A 62 15.11 21.28 -17.46
C THR A 62 13.91 21.77 -16.63
N ILE A 63 13.96 21.66 -15.30
CA ILE A 63 12.84 22.03 -14.42
C ILE A 63 12.71 23.56 -14.32
N ASN A 64 11.55 24.05 -14.70
CA ASN A 64 11.17 25.44 -14.42
C ASN A 64 10.62 25.50 -12.97
N HIS A 65 11.34 26.18 -12.07
CA HIS A 65 11.01 26.24 -10.65
C HIS A 65 9.66 26.89 -10.35
N ASP A 66 9.26 27.93 -11.08
CA ASP A 66 7.98 28.60 -10.89
C ASP A 66 6.82 27.66 -11.23
N LYS A 67 6.92 26.93 -12.37
CA LYS A 67 5.95 25.90 -12.75
C LYS A 67 5.94 24.72 -11.77
N ALA A 68 7.06 24.43 -11.12
CA ALA A 68 7.14 23.38 -10.11
C ALA A 68 6.31 23.74 -8.85
N VAL A 69 6.35 25.00 -8.39
CA VAL A 69 5.52 25.45 -7.26
C VAL A 69 4.04 25.33 -7.58
N ASP A 70 3.62 25.77 -8.77
CA ASP A 70 2.24 25.63 -9.24
C ASP A 70 1.77 24.17 -9.34
N ALA A 71 2.67 23.29 -9.77
CA ALA A 71 2.41 21.85 -9.83
C ALA A 71 2.24 21.27 -8.42
N PHE A 72 3.09 21.65 -7.47
CA PHE A 72 2.98 21.20 -6.08
C PHE A 72 1.69 21.66 -5.42
N ALA A 73 1.21 22.88 -5.73
CA ALA A 73 -0.07 23.38 -5.23
C ALA A 73 -1.28 22.52 -5.67
N LYS A 74 -1.12 21.74 -6.75
CA LYS A 74 -2.14 20.85 -7.30
C LYS A 74 -1.84 19.36 -7.06
N THR A 75 -0.85 19.06 -6.24
CA THR A 75 -0.38 17.69 -5.97
C THR A 75 -0.89 17.21 -4.61
N ALA A 76 -1.30 15.95 -4.56
CA ALA A 76 -1.49 15.21 -3.30
C ALA A 76 -0.57 13.99 -3.29
N PHE A 77 0.00 13.68 -2.15
CA PHE A 77 0.79 12.45 -1.97
C PHE A 77 -0.09 11.31 -1.46
N LEU A 78 -0.13 10.22 -2.22
CA LEU A 78 -0.65 8.94 -1.77
C LEU A 78 0.52 8.01 -1.44
N LYS A 79 0.69 7.70 -0.16
CA LYS A 79 1.76 6.82 0.31
C LYS A 79 1.21 5.43 0.63
N LEU A 80 1.70 4.41 -0.09
CA LEU A 80 1.38 3.01 0.19
C LEU A 80 1.90 2.60 1.56
N ASN A 81 1.03 2.10 2.42
CA ASN A 81 1.32 1.74 3.81
C ASN A 81 0.58 0.47 4.27
N GLY A 82 0.10 -0.35 3.34
CA GLY A 82 -0.64 -1.59 3.63
C GLY A 82 0.22 -2.77 4.11
N GLY A 83 1.53 -2.73 3.85
CA GLY A 83 2.43 -3.84 4.15
C GLY A 83 2.84 -3.93 5.61
N LEU A 84 2.73 -5.15 6.18
CA LEU A 84 3.32 -5.48 7.48
C LEU A 84 4.83 -5.74 7.35
N GLY A 85 5.55 -5.50 8.44
CA GLY A 85 6.98 -5.78 8.54
C GLY A 85 7.33 -7.23 8.89
N THR A 86 6.49 -8.21 8.56
CA THR A 86 6.67 -9.61 8.98
C THR A 86 8.00 -10.22 8.56
N SER A 87 8.52 -9.87 7.39
CA SER A 87 9.85 -10.31 6.93
C SER A 87 11.01 -9.70 7.76
N MET A 88 10.71 -8.69 8.58
CA MET A 88 11.65 -8.02 9.50
C MET A 88 11.29 -8.28 10.96
N GLY A 89 10.46 -9.28 11.25
CA GLY A 89 10.01 -9.62 12.60
C GLY A 89 9.07 -8.60 13.24
N LEU A 90 8.36 -7.77 12.45
CA LEU A 90 7.43 -6.77 12.95
C LEU A 90 5.98 -7.20 12.76
N ASP A 91 5.15 -6.95 13.76
CA ASP A 91 3.68 -7.14 13.70
C ASP A 91 2.92 -5.84 13.38
N CYS A 92 3.61 -4.83 12.89
CA CYS A 92 3.05 -3.52 12.58
C CYS A 92 3.41 -3.07 11.15
N ALA A 93 2.88 -1.92 10.73
CA ALA A 93 3.23 -1.32 9.44
C ALA A 93 4.75 -1.10 9.31
N LYS A 94 5.31 -1.39 8.13
CA LYS A 94 6.74 -1.16 7.85
C LYS A 94 7.17 0.28 8.10
N SER A 95 6.29 1.24 7.87
CA SER A 95 6.57 2.66 8.14
C SER A 95 6.78 3.00 9.62
N LEU A 96 6.36 2.11 10.53
CA LEU A 96 6.56 2.26 11.96
C LEU A 96 7.92 1.73 12.44
N LEU A 97 8.70 1.13 11.53
CA LEU A 97 10.06 0.66 11.84
C LEU A 97 10.90 1.83 12.35
N PRO A 98 11.55 1.68 13.52
CA PRO A 98 12.48 2.67 14.04
C PRO A 98 13.74 2.74 13.19
N VAL A 99 14.10 3.95 12.76
CA VAL A 99 15.26 4.20 11.88
C VAL A 99 16.48 4.68 12.67
N ARG A 100 16.26 5.67 13.55
CA ARG A 100 17.34 6.28 14.34
C ARG A 100 16.80 6.92 15.61
N ARG A 101 17.71 7.17 16.54
CA ARG A 101 17.47 8.08 17.68
C ARG A 101 17.90 9.49 17.30
N HIS A 102 17.04 10.45 17.56
CA HIS A 102 17.37 11.87 17.52
C HIS A 102 17.03 12.51 18.88
N LYS A 103 18.04 12.97 19.59
CA LYS A 103 17.93 13.37 21.01
C LYS A 103 17.36 12.18 21.84
N ALA A 104 16.36 12.39 22.65
CA ALA A 104 15.71 11.34 23.45
C ALA A 104 14.58 10.59 22.71
N ARG A 105 14.25 10.97 21.46
CA ARG A 105 13.12 10.43 20.69
C ARG A 105 13.60 9.45 19.64
N GLN A 106 12.92 8.30 19.55
CA GLN A 106 13.08 7.36 18.45
C GLN A 106 12.29 7.86 17.24
N MET A 107 12.94 7.95 16.09
CA MET A 107 12.33 8.32 14.82
C MET A 107 12.03 7.07 13.98
N ARG A 108 10.85 7.02 13.43
CA ARG A 108 10.36 5.97 12.52
C ARG A 108 10.36 6.48 11.09
N PHE A 109 10.22 5.61 10.10
CA PHE A 109 10.08 6.03 8.70
C PHE A 109 8.93 7.02 8.50
N ILE A 110 7.78 6.78 9.14
CA ILE A 110 6.63 7.68 9.04
C ILE A 110 6.95 9.09 9.58
N ASP A 111 7.74 9.20 10.64
CA ASP A 111 8.15 10.50 11.18
C ASP A 111 9.00 11.29 10.18
N ILE A 112 9.83 10.58 9.38
CA ILE A 112 10.63 11.18 8.31
C ILE A 112 9.73 11.64 7.15
N ILE A 113 8.80 10.79 6.71
CA ILE A 113 7.85 11.11 5.63
C ILE A 113 7.04 12.35 5.98
N ILE A 114 6.46 12.40 7.18
CA ILE A 114 5.72 13.56 7.67
C ILE A 114 6.63 14.80 7.69
N GLY A 115 7.86 14.66 8.19
CA GLY A 115 8.84 15.75 8.22
C GLY A 115 9.16 16.31 6.83
N GLN A 116 9.28 15.45 5.83
CA GLN A 116 9.49 15.86 4.44
C GLN A 116 8.31 16.66 3.90
N VAL A 117 7.07 16.17 4.11
CA VAL A 117 5.85 16.86 3.68
C VAL A 117 5.73 18.23 4.36
N LEU A 118 5.91 18.30 5.68
CA LEU A 118 5.86 19.55 6.43
C LEU A 118 6.93 20.56 5.97
N THR A 119 8.13 20.06 5.64
CA THR A 119 9.20 20.91 5.09
C THR A 119 8.82 21.44 3.72
N ALA A 120 8.25 20.61 2.84
CA ALA A 120 7.80 21.05 1.53
C ALA A 120 6.67 22.08 1.64
N ARG A 121 5.67 21.85 2.49
CA ARG A 121 4.59 22.83 2.78
C ARG A 121 5.18 24.20 3.17
N THR A 122 6.12 24.20 4.12
CA THR A 122 6.74 25.44 4.61
C THR A 122 7.58 26.15 3.56
N ARG A 123 8.36 25.38 2.77
CA ARG A 123 9.26 25.95 1.77
C ARG A 123 8.55 26.51 0.54
N LEU A 124 7.47 25.83 0.14
CA LEU A 124 6.74 26.16 -1.09
C LEU A 124 5.50 27.01 -0.84
N GLY A 125 5.06 27.14 0.42
CA GLY A 125 3.83 27.86 0.78
C GLY A 125 2.55 27.17 0.25
N VAL A 126 2.53 25.83 0.17
CA VAL A 126 1.44 25.04 -0.41
C VAL A 126 0.90 24.02 0.59
N ASP A 127 -0.38 23.64 0.44
CA ASP A 127 -1.08 22.67 1.29
C ASP A 127 -0.89 21.23 0.81
N LEU A 128 0.30 20.80 0.56
CA LEU A 128 0.61 19.49 0.02
C LEU A 128 -0.01 18.34 0.87
N PRO A 129 -1.17 17.75 0.48
CA PRO A 129 -1.82 16.72 1.28
C PRO A 129 -1.06 15.40 1.24
N LEU A 130 -1.12 14.66 2.35
CA LEU A 130 -0.58 13.31 2.44
C LEU A 130 -1.68 12.35 2.90
N THR A 131 -2.02 11.41 2.04
CA THR A 131 -2.93 10.30 2.35
C THR A 131 -2.14 9.00 2.43
N LEU A 132 -2.37 8.20 3.45
CA LEU A 132 -1.78 6.88 3.59
C LEU A 132 -2.78 5.81 3.11
N MET A 133 -2.36 4.97 2.18
CA MET A 133 -3.13 3.78 1.83
C MET A 133 -2.77 2.65 2.81
N ASN A 134 -3.57 2.51 3.85
CA ASN A 134 -3.42 1.49 4.88
C ASN A 134 -4.15 0.19 4.50
N SER A 135 -3.74 -0.91 5.08
CA SER A 135 -4.56 -2.12 5.17
C SER A 135 -5.34 -2.13 6.49
N PHE A 136 -6.32 -3.01 6.60
CA PHE A 136 -7.04 -3.23 7.85
C PHE A 136 -6.12 -3.60 9.03
N ARG A 137 -4.94 -4.15 8.75
CA ARG A 137 -3.94 -4.53 9.76
C ARG A 137 -2.98 -3.40 10.14
N THR A 138 -2.80 -2.39 9.29
CA THR A 138 -1.83 -1.31 9.51
C THR A 138 -2.48 0.01 9.93
N SER A 139 -3.77 0.17 9.72
CA SER A 139 -4.52 1.42 9.97
C SER A 139 -4.42 1.87 11.42
N LYS A 140 -4.81 1.03 12.36
CA LYS A 140 -4.92 1.39 13.79
C LYS A 140 -3.62 1.99 14.35
N ASP A 141 -2.50 1.32 14.14
CA ASP A 141 -1.21 1.74 14.69
C ASP A 141 -0.66 2.97 13.96
N THR A 142 -0.87 3.03 12.65
CA THR A 142 -0.46 4.17 11.83
C THR A 142 -1.24 5.43 12.22
N MET A 143 -2.56 5.34 12.31
CA MET A 143 -3.40 6.49 12.67
C MET A 143 -3.13 6.99 14.07
N LYS A 144 -2.85 6.12 15.03
CA LYS A 144 -2.41 6.52 16.37
C LYS A 144 -1.15 7.39 16.33
N VAL A 145 -0.22 7.08 15.44
CA VAL A 145 1.00 7.88 15.28
C VAL A 145 0.72 9.22 14.62
N LEU A 146 -0.11 9.25 13.56
CA LEU A 146 -0.49 10.49 12.90
C LEU A 146 -1.20 11.46 13.86
N GLN A 147 -2.17 10.96 14.62
CA GLN A 147 -2.94 11.75 15.59
C GLN A 147 -2.07 12.35 16.71
N THR A 148 -0.98 11.68 17.07
CA THR A 148 -0.03 12.22 18.07
C THR A 148 0.87 13.31 17.51
N ASN A 149 0.96 13.45 16.19
CA ASN A 149 1.79 14.47 15.56
C ASN A 149 1.00 15.77 15.36
N LYS A 150 0.94 16.61 16.40
CA LYS A 150 0.19 17.89 16.43
C LYS A 150 0.55 18.88 15.30
N LYS A 151 1.68 18.68 14.61
CA LYS A 151 2.13 19.54 13.50
C LYS A 151 1.59 19.08 12.16
N PHE A 152 1.13 17.83 12.08
CA PHE A 152 0.58 17.28 10.86
C PHE A 152 -0.94 17.36 10.91
N HIS A 153 -1.49 18.32 10.17
CA HIS A 153 -2.92 18.57 10.07
C HIS A 153 -3.30 18.78 8.61
N GLN A 154 -4.48 18.31 8.22
CA GLN A 154 -5.12 18.57 6.92
C GLN A 154 -6.63 18.36 7.08
N GLU A 155 -7.45 19.14 6.38
CA GLU A 155 -8.90 19.17 6.55
C GLU A 155 -9.63 18.53 5.38
N ASP A 156 -9.32 18.93 4.13
CA ASP A 156 -10.13 18.60 2.96
C ASP A 156 -9.89 17.20 2.39
N ILE A 157 -8.75 16.57 2.71
CA ILE A 157 -8.38 15.27 2.18
C ILE A 157 -8.15 14.28 3.33
N PRO A 158 -8.73 13.07 3.26
CA PRO A 158 -8.59 12.09 4.32
C PRO A 158 -7.12 11.69 4.54
N MET A 159 -6.72 11.52 5.80
CA MET A 159 -5.37 11.09 6.15
C MET A 159 -5.11 9.63 5.78
N GLU A 160 -6.15 8.83 5.62
CA GLU A 160 -6.03 7.45 5.18
C GLU A 160 -7.13 7.03 4.21
N ILE A 161 -6.77 6.06 3.36
CA ILE A 161 -7.67 5.20 2.58
C ILE A 161 -7.34 3.77 2.98
N ILE A 162 -8.36 2.96 3.26
CA ILE A 162 -8.16 1.56 3.63
C ILE A 162 -8.34 0.68 2.39
N GLN A 163 -7.32 -0.13 2.08
CA GLN A 163 -7.40 -1.16 1.06
C GLN A 163 -8.52 -2.15 1.41
N HIS A 164 -9.19 -2.69 0.41
CA HIS A 164 -10.04 -3.85 0.63
C HIS A 164 -9.21 -5.08 1.04
N GLN A 165 -9.87 -6.16 1.37
CA GLN A 165 -9.23 -7.39 1.81
C GLN A 165 -9.72 -8.56 0.96
N GLU A 166 -8.85 -9.54 0.80
CA GLU A 166 -9.10 -10.74 0.02
C GLU A 166 -8.97 -11.98 0.91
N PRO A 167 -9.78 -13.02 0.69
CA PRO A 167 -9.63 -14.25 1.43
C PRO A 167 -8.33 -14.96 1.03
N LYS A 168 -7.61 -15.50 2.00
CA LYS A 168 -6.53 -16.45 1.71
C LYS A 168 -7.14 -17.74 1.20
N ILE A 169 -6.51 -18.33 0.21
CA ILE A 169 -6.88 -19.62 -0.38
C ILE A 169 -5.79 -20.67 -0.14
N SER A 170 -6.21 -21.93 -0.06
CA SER A 170 -5.30 -23.06 -0.05
C SER A 170 -4.67 -23.24 -1.43
N ALA A 171 -3.35 -23.36 -1.50
CA ALA A 171 -2.64 -23.61 -2.76
C ALA A 171 -3.02 -24.95 -3.39
N GLU A 172 -3.41 -25.94 -2.58
CA GLU A 172 -3.75 -27.28 -3.07
C GLU A 172 -5.19 -27.36 -3.60
N THR A 173 -6.14 -26.75 -2.89
CA THR A 173 -7.56 -26.92 -3.17
C THR A 173 -8.22 -25.72 -3.84
N GLY A 174 -7.63 -24.53 -3.73
CA GLY A 174 -8.26 -23.27 -4.13
C GLY A 174 -9.36 -22.80 -3.19
N MET A 175 -9.68 -23.54 -2.13
CA MET A 175 -10.72 -23.20 -1.16
C MET A 175 -10.26 -22.06 -0.25
N PRO A 176 -11.18 -21.19 0.20
CA PRO A 176 -10.85 -20.17 1.20
C PRO A 176 -10.45 -20.83 2.52
N VAL A 177 -9.36 -20.32 3.11
CA VAL A 177 -8.87 -20.81 4.41
C VAL A 177 -9.86 -20.43 5.51
N SER A 178 -10.06 -21.35 6.47
CA SER A 178 -10.80 -21.10 7.70
C SER A 178 -9.88 -21.27 8.90
N PHE A 179 -9.84 -20.25 9.75
CA PHE A 179 -9.07 -20.24 10.99
C PHE A 179 -9.90 -19.61 12.14
N PRO A 180 -10.85 -20.37 12.71
CA PRO A 180 -11.81 -19.84 13.68
C PRO A 180 -11.18 -19.23 14.95
N ALA A 181 -9.98 -19.69 15.33
CA ALA A 181 -9.26 -19.15 16.48
C ALA A 181 -8.80 -17.68 16.30
N ASN A 182 -8.58 -17.25 15.06
CA ASN A 182 -8.28 -15.86 14.71
C ASN A 182 -8.74 -15.56 13.26
N PRO A 183 -10.02 -15.18 13.07
CA PRO A 183 -10.60 -14.96 11.74
C PRO A 183 -9.89 -13.86 10.91
N GLU A 184 -9.19 -12.91 11.54
CA GLU A 184 -8.42 -11.90 10.81
C GLU A 184 -7.27 -12.51 10.00
N LEU A 185 -6.76 -13.67 10.41
CA LEU A 185 -5.70 -14.37 9.68
C LEU A 185 -6.19 -15.05 8.40
N GLU A 186 -7.51 -15.16 8.21
CA GLU A 186 -8.11 -15.69 6.99
C GLU A 186 -8.03 -14.71 5.82
N TRP A 187 -7.72 -13.45 6.09
CA TRP A 187 -7.70 -12.36 5.14
C TRP A 187 -6.28 -11.83 4.90
N CYS A 188 -6.07 -11.29 3.71
CA CYS A 188 -4.89 -10.54 3.36
C CYS A 188 -5.27 -9.24 2.63
N PRO A 189 -4.46 -8.19 2.73
CA PRO A 189 -4.61 -7.05 1.84
C PRO A 189 -4.19 -7.46 0.43
N PRO A 190 -4.84 -6.97 -0.63
CA PRO A 190 -4.40 -7.14 -2.00
C PRO A 190 -3.00 -6.54 -2.17
N ARG A 191 -2.27 -6.97 -3.18
CA ARG A 191 -1.00 -6.35 -3.54
C ARG A 191 -1.26 -5.02 -4.26
N HIS A 192 -0.24 -4.16 -4.33
CA HIS A 192 -0.32 -2.81 -4.90
C HIS A 192 -0.62 -2.74 -6.42
N ARG A 193 -1.18 -3.79 -7.01
CA ARG A 193 -1.53 -3.86 -8.44
C ARG A 193 -3.02 -3.76 -8.72
N ASP A 194 -3.79 -3.42 -7.70
CA ASP A 194 -5.26 -3.30 -7.82
C ASP A 194 -5.68 -1.87 -8.10
#